data_a36cf3c7b900fe54e9ae6dbff24f3fb1
#
_entry.id   a36cf3c7b900fe54e9ae6dbff24f3fb1
#
_cell.length_a   1.000
_cell.length_b   1.000
_cell.length_c   1.000
_cell.angle_alpha   90.00
_cell.angle_beta   90.00
_cell.angle_gamma   90.00
#
_symmetry.space_group_name_H-M   'P 1'
#
loop_
_entity.id
_entity.type
_entity.pdbx_description
1 polymer ?
#
loop_
_entity_poly.entity_id
_entity_poly.type
_entity_poly.pdbx_seq_one_letter_code
_entity_poly.pdbx_strand_id
1 'polypeptide(L)'
;MRLDERTAVVTGATRGVGRGVGRELAAHGARVFVTGRSTPEPDAGDARTIYVRCDHRDDKDVEAAFGQILHDAQRIDILVNNVWGGYERMLEDGVFTWANPFWEQPLWRWDAMFAAGVRAHYHASQLAVPSMIARKRGLVVNISFWAAQKHIGNVAYGVSKAATDKLTADMASELKPHGITVVSLYPGLVRTEKVMEAAEYLDLSNSESPEFIGRAVVALASDPEVQRHTGKVLVAADVAREYGFSDIDGTTPRPLTLADV
;
A
#
# COMPACT_ATOMS: atom_id res chain seq x y z
N MET A 1 18.07 5.56 8.95
CA MET A 1 16.71 5.25 9.47
C MET A 1 16.73 3.83 10.02
N ARG A 2 16.28 3.60 11.25
CA ARG A 2 16.21 2.25 11.86
C ARG A 2 14.84 2.03 12.49
N LEU A 3 14.31 0.82 12.29
CA LEU A 3 13.00 0.39 12.77
C LEU A 3 13.09 -0.82 13.71
N ASP A 4 14.24 -0.97 14.38
CA ASP A 4 14.42 -2.05 15.33
C ASP A 4 13.29 -2.07 16.36
N GLU A 5 12.86 -3.27 16.71
CA GLU A 5 11.73 -3.52 17.62
C GLU A 5 10.35 -3.03 17.09
N ARG A 6 10.23 -2.56 15.83
CA ARG A 6 8.94 -2.27 15.22
C ARG A 6 8.36 -3.52 14.57
N THR A 7 7.06 -3.68 14.72
CA THR A 7 6.28 -4.66 13.98
C THR A 7 5.49 -3.98 12.89
N ALA A 8 5.69 -4.43 11.66
CA ALA A 8 4.96 -3.96 10.49
C ALA A 8 4.09 -5.07 9.90
N VAL A 9 2.93 -4.68 9.38
CA VAL A 9 2.07 -5.54 8.57
C VAL A 9 1.89 -4.89 7.21
N VAL A 10 2.16 -5.66 6.13
CA VAL A 10 1.96 -5.20 4.74
C VAL A 10 0.96 -6.13 4.06
N THR A 11 -0.20 -5.61 3.70
CA THR A 11 -1.24 -6.41 3.07
C THR A 11 -1.03 -6.54 1.55
N GLY A 12 -1.28 -7.74 0.98
CA GLY A 12 -1.08 -7.99 -0.44
C GLY A 12 0.39 -7.89 -0.87
N ALA A 13 1.32 -8.38 -0.05
CA ALA A 13 2.75 -8.15 -0.19
C ALA A 13 3.54 -9.34 -0.75
N THR A 14 2.88 -10.26 -1.45
CA THR A 14 3.55 -11.39 -2.10
C THR A 14 4.25 -11.02 -3.40
N ARG A 15 3.98 -9.85 -3.95
CA ARG A 15 4.55 -9.29 -5.19
C ARG A 15 4.41 -7.76 -5.24
N GLY A 16 4.98 -7.14 -6.27
CA GLY A 16 4.81 -5.73 -6.62
C GLY A 16 5.18 -4.78 -5.49
N VAL A 17 4.43 -3.67 -5.40
CA VAL A 17 4.65 -2.61 -4.40
C VAL A 17 4.73 -3.16 -2.97
N GLY A 18 3.78 -4.01 -2.58
CA GLY A 18 3.75 -4.57 -1.23
C GLY A 18 5.01 -5.37 -0.89
N ARG A 19 5.56 -6.13 -1.87
CA ARG A 19 6.81 -6.88 -1.68
C ARG A 19 8.00 -5.94 -1.47
N GLY A 20 8.12 -4.89 -2.28
CA GLY A 20 9.16 -3.88 -2.11
C GLY A 20 9.08 -3.16 -0.76
N VAL A 21 7.86 -2.81 -0.33
CA VAL A 21 7.62 -2.22 1.00
C VAL A 21 8.05 -3.17 2.12
N GLY A 22 7.68 -4.45 2.02
CA GLY A 22 8.07 -5.46 3.01
C GLY A 22 9.59 -5.60 3.12
N ARG A 23 10.29 -5.68 1.98
CA ARG A 23 11.75 -5.76 1.92
C ARG A 23 12.44 -4.56 2.58
N GLU A 24 12.03 -3.35 2.25
CA GLU A 24 12.64 -2.14 2.81
C GLU A 24 12.40 -2.01 4.32
N LEU A 25 11.20 -2.34 4.80
CA LEU A 25 10.91 -2.35 6.23
C LEU A 25 11.80 -3.36 6.98
N ALA A 26 11.97 -4.57 6.44
CA ALA A 26 12.81 -5.61 7.02
C ALA A 26 14.30 -5.24 6.97
N ALA A 27 14.79 -4.70 5.84
CA ALA A 27 16.16 -4.20 5.70
C ALA A 27 16.51 -3.10 6.70
N HIS A 28 15.51 -2.32 7.14
CA HIS A 28 15.67 -1.29 8.17
C HIS A 28 15.40 -1.77 9.60
N GLY A 29 15.24 -3.08 9.81
CA GLY A 29 15.21 -3.70 11.12
C GLY A 29 13.84 -4.06 11.67
N ALA A 30 12.74 -3.74 10.97
CA ALA A 30 11.40 -4.12 11.42
C ALA A 30 11.19 -5.64 11.34
N ARG A 31 10.37 -6.18 12.24
CA ARG A 31 9.73 -7.49 12.08
C ARG A 31 8.52 -7.31 11.19
N VAL A 32 8.50 -7.94 10.01
CA VAL A 32 7.50 -7.69 8.98
C VAL A 32 6.61 -8.91 8.76
N PHE A 33 5.31 -8.73 8.90
CA PHE A 33 4.32 -9.71 8.48
C PHE A 33 3.77 -9.29 7.12
N VAL A 34 3.90 -10.17 6.13
CA VAL A 34 3.38 -9.95 4.80
C VAL A 34 2.20 -10.89 4.55
N THR A 35 1.09 -10.36 4.06
CA THR A 35 -0.11 -11.16 3.83
C THR A 35 -0.43 -11.27 2.35
N GLY A 36 -1.06 -12.38 1.97
CA GLY A 36 -1.53 -12.62 0.61
C GLY A 36 -2.06 -14.03 0.40
N ARG A 37 -2.62 -14.30 -0.77
CA ARG A 37 -3.23 -15.60 -1.12
C ARG A 37 -2.21 -16.66 -1.52
N SER A 38 -1.09 -16.24 -2.09
CA SER A 38 -0.02 -17.13 -2.57
C SER A 38 1.21 -16.97 -1.69
N THR A 39 1.93 -18.06 -1.47
CA THR A 39 3.25 -17.99 -0.82
C THR A 39 4.21 -17.26 -1.75
N PRO A 40 4.89 -16.20 -1.30
CA PRO A 40 5.92 -15.56 -2.11
C PRO A 40 7.10 -16.50 -2.29
N GLU A 41 7.86 -16.29 -3.37
CA GLU A 41 9.21 -16.86 -3.46
C GLU A 41 10.03 -16.38 -2.25
N PRO A 42 10.74 -17.26 -1.56
CA PRO A 42 11.59 -16.87 -0.45
C PRO A 42 12.61 -15.82 -0.92
N ASP A 43 12.60 -14.65 -0.30
CA ASP A 43 13.67 -13.71 -0.48
C ASP A 43 14.90 -14.26 0.27
N ALA A 44 15.95 -14.62 -0.46
CA ALA A 44 17.15 -15.21 0.09
C ALA A 44 17.75 -14.26 1.16
N GLY A 45 17.69 -14.66 2.42
CA GLY A 45 18.35 -13.97 3.52
C GLY A 45 17.48 -13.08 4.42
N ASP A 46 16.17 -13.00 4.23
CA ASP A 46 15.33 -12.16 5.09
C ASP A 46 14.62 -12.96 6.20
N ALA A 47 15.33 -13.13 7.31
CA ALA A 47 14.80 -13.79 8.53
C ALA A 47 13.75 -12.92 9.27
N ARG A 48 13.50 -11.70 8.85
CA ARG A 48 12.57 -10.75 9.52
C ARG A 48 11.20 -10.68 8.88
N THR A 49 11.04 -11.26 7.68
CA THR A 49 9.77 -11.31 6.97
C THR A 49 9.06 -12.63 7.24
N ILE A 50 7.83 -12.53 7.72
CA ILE A 50 6.96 -13.65 8.07
C ILE A 50 5.74 -13.60 7.16
N TYR A 51 5.55 -14.67 6.38
CA TYR A 51 4.37 -14.78 5.52
C TYR A 51 3.17 -15.35 6.31
N VAL A 52 2.02 -14.69 6.16
CA VAL A 52 0.74 -15.14 6.68
C VAL A 52 -0.26 -15.22 5.54
N ARG A 53 -0.77 -16.42 5.26
CA ARG A 53 -1.79 -16.60 4.22
C ARG A 53 -3.05 -15.83 4.60
N CYS A 54 -3.60 -15.05 3.64
CA CYS A 54 -4.83 -14.30 3.85
C CYS A 54 -5.49 -13.94 2.50
N ASP A 55 -6.74 -14.33 2.29
CA ASP A 55 -7.59 -13.74 1.27
C ASP A 55 -8.34 -12.55 1.88
N HIS A 56 -7.92 -11.36 1.54
CA HIS A 56 -8.50 -10.12 2.07
C HIS A 56 -9.95 -9.84 1.62
N ARG A 57 -10.55 -10.73 0.84
CA ARG A 57 -11.98 -10.68 0.48
C ARG A 57 -12.85 -11.51 1.43
N ASP A 58 -12.21 -12.35 2.26
CA ASP A 58 -12.87 -13.16 3.28
C ASP A 58 -12.55 -12.60 4.68
N ASP A 59 -13.58 -12.14 5.38
CA ASP A 59 -13.44 -11.54 6.71
C ASP A 59 -12.81 -12.48 7.73
N LYS A 60 -13.19 -13.77 7.68
CA LYS A 60 -12.66 -14.78 8.60
C LYS A 60 -11.18 -15.04 8.37
N ASP A 61 -10.74 -15.05 7.10
CA ASP A 61 -9.31 -15.15 6.78
C ASP A 61 -8.55 -13.93 7.33
N VAL A 62 -9.11 -12.72 7.18
CA VAL A 62 -8.50 -11.49 7.70
C VAL A 62 -8.43 -11.51 9.23
N GLU A 63 -9.52 -11.85 9.90
CA GLU A 63 -9.57 -11.97 11.37
C GLU A 63 -8.57 -13.01 11.88
N ALA A 64 -8.50 -14.19 11.25
CA ALA A 64 -7.57 -15.24 11.61
C ALA A 64 -6.11 -14.80 11.42
N ALA A 65 -5.79 -14.16 10.27
CA ALA A 65 -4.44 -13.67 9.98
C ALA A 65 -3.99 -12.59 10.99
N PHE A 66 -4.83 -11.59 11.26
CA PHE A 66 -4.52 -10.55 12.23
C PHE A 66 -4.48 -11.08 13.68
N GLY A 67 -5.33 -12.05 14.02
CA GLY A 67 -5.29 -12.77 15.29
C GLY A 67 -3.94 -13.48 15.50
N GLN A 68 -3.46 -14.21 14.48
CA GLN A 68 -2.13 -14.85 14.50
C GLN A 68 -1.02 -13.80 14.63
N ILE A 69 -1.04 -12.72 13.83
CA ILE A 69 -0.02 -11.67 13.87
C ILE A 69 0.05 -11.02 15.26
N LEU A 70 -1.10 -10.68 15.84
CA LEU A 70 -1.16 -10.08 17.17
C LEU A 70 -0.74 -11.05 18.28
N HIS A 71 -1.04 -12.35 18.14
CA HIS A 71 -0.54 -13.37 19.05
C HIS A 71 1.00 -13.46 18.99
N ASP A 72 1.59 -13.49 17.80
CA ASP A 72 3.02 -13.72 17.60
C ASP A 72 3.87 -12.46 17.89
N ALA A 73 3.35 -11.28 17.58
CA ALA A 73 4.08 -10.02 17.71
C ALA A 73 3.65 -9.18 18.91
N GLN A 74 2.50 -9.46 19.51
CA GLN A 74 1.91 -8.72 20.63
C GLN A 74 1.56 -7.26 20.31
N ARG A 75 1.94 -6.74 19.12
CA ARG A 75 1.69 -5.37 18.69
C ARG A 75 1.83 -5.21 17.18
N ILE A 76 1.19 -4.18 16.65
CA ILE A 76 1.42 -3.66 15.29
C ILE A 76 1.79 -2.18 15.43
N ASP A 77 2.94 -1.77 14.89
CA ASP A 77 3.41 -0.37 14.90
C ASP A 77 3.14 0.33 13.56
N ILE A 78 3.18 -0.43 12.47
CA ILE A 78 3.03 0.04 11.11
C ILE A 78 2.07 -0.89 10.37
N LEU A 79 1.03 -0.32 9.77
CA LEU A 79 0.14 -1.03 8.85
C LEU A 79 0.24 -0.39 7.47
N VAL A 80 0.58 -1.18 6.46
CA VAL A 80 0.53 -0.75 5.06
C VAL A 80 -0.59 -1.49 4.35
N ASN A 81 -1.66 -0.78 4.08
CA ASN A 81 -2.79 -1.25 3.31
C ASN A 81 -2.46 -1.12 1.82
N ASN A 82 -1.99 -2.23 1.24
CA ASN A 82 -1.55 -2.29 -0.15
C ASN A 82 -2.36 -3.30 -0.97
N VAL A 83 -3.05 -4.27 -0.33
CA VAL A 83 -3.84 -5.25 -1.05
C VAL A 83 -4.81 -4.58 -2.03
N TRP A 84 -4.89 -5.13 -3.24
CA TRP A 84 -5.70 -4.59 -4.32
C TRP A 84 -6.29 -5.71 -5.19
N GLY A 85 -7.44 -5.47 -5.81
CA GLY A 85 -8.08 -6.34 -6.78
C GLY A 85 -8.56 -5.57 -8.01
N GLY A 86 -8.92 -6.29 -9.07
CA GLY A 86 -9.47 -5.70 -10.29
C GLY A 86 -8.49 -5.60 -11.46
N TYR A 87 -7.18 -5.80 -11.23
CA TYR A 87 -6.20 -5.86 -12.32
C TYR A 87 -6.06 -7.26 -12.94
N GLU A 88 -6.60 -8.29 -12.30
CA GLU A 88 -6.44 -9.69 -12.70
C GLU A 88 -7.05 -9.98 -14.08
N ARG A 89 -8.05 -9.18 -14.48
CA ARG A 89 -8.77 -9.31 -15.75
C ARG A 89 -8.85 -7.98 -16.48
N MET A 90 -7.71 -7.31 -16.69
CA MET A 90 -7.63 -6.15 -17.59
C MET A 90 -7.85 -6.56 -19.03
N LEU A 91 -7.45 -7.81 -19.37
CA LEU A 91 -7.76 -8.50 -20.60
C LEU A 91 -8.86 -9.54 -20.31
N GLU A 92 -9.93 -9.52 -21.08
CA GLU A 92 -11.00 -10.52 -21.08
C GLU A 92 -11.05 -11.12 -22.48
N ASP A 93 -10.86 -12.44 -22.58
CA ASP A 93 -10.79 -13.17 -23.86
C ASP A 93 -9.79 -12.55 -24.86
N GLY A 94 -8.66 -12.06 -24.37
CA GLY A 94 -7.61 -11.42 -25.16
C GLY A 94 -7.88 -9.94 -25.54
N VAL A 95 -9.01 -9.38 -25.14
CA VAL A 95 -9.39 -7.98 -25.40
C VAL A 95 -9.11 -7.13 -24.16
N PHE A 96 -8.43 -6.00 -24.36
CA PHE A 96 -8.20 -5.03 -23.28
C PHE A 96 -9.48 -4.26 -22.96
N THR A 97 -10.16 -4.63 -21.87
CA THR A 97 -11.48 -4.08 -21.48
C THR A 97 -11.39 -3.02 -20.36
N TRP A 98 -10.20 -2.77 -19.84
CA TRP A 98 -10.00 -1.82 -18.73
C TRP A 98 -10.50 -0.41 -19.04
N ALA A 99 -10.23 0.09 -20.23
CA ALA A 99 -10.59 1.44 -20.66
C ALA A 99 -11.96 1.54 -21.34
N ASN A 100 -12.76 0.46 -21.38
CA ASN A 100 -14.11 0.52 -21.91
C ASN A 100 -14.96 1.51 -21.13
N PRO A 101 -15.97 2.15 -21.76
CA PRO A 101 -16.91 3.02 -21.07
C PRO A 101 -17.55 2.35 -19.86
N PHE A 102 -17.83 3.12 -18.80
CA PHE A 102 -18.30 2.53 -17.52
C PHE A 102 -19.60 1.73 -17.64
N TRP A 103 -20.47 2.07 -18.59
CA TRP A 103 -21.72 1.35 -18.85
C TRP A 103 -21.54 -0.01 -19.53
N GLU A 104 -20.32 -0.32 -19.99
CA GLU A 104 -19.91 -1.63 -20.53
C GLU A 104 -19.03 -2.42 -19.55
N GLN A 105 -18.64 -1.77 -18.45
CA GLN A 105 -17.79 -2.41 -17.44
C GLN A 105 -18.57 -3.47 -16.64
N PRO A 106 -18.01 -4.68 -16.44
CA PRO A 106 -18.66 -5.70 -15.65
C PRO A 106 -18.66 -5.34 -14.15
N LEU A 107 -19.75 -5.62 -13.45
CA LEU A 107 -19.87 -5.35 -12.00
C LEU A 107 -18.82 -6.07 -11.15
N TRP A 108 -18.35 -7.25 -11.58
CA TRP A 108 -17.28 -7.95 -10.85
C TRP A 108 -16.01 -7.11 -10.67
N ARG A 109 -15.72 -6.19 -11.60
CA ARG A 109 -14.55 -5.29 -11.51
C ARG A 109 -14.72 -4.27 -10.40
N TRP A 110 -15.92 -3.71 -10.26
CA TRP A 110 -16.30 -2.87 -9.14
C TRP A 110 -16.16 -3.64 -7.82
N ASP A 111 -16.78 -4.82 -7.73
CA ASP A 111 -16.73 -5.65 -6.53
C ASP A 111 -15.31 -6.01 -6.13
N ALA A 112 -14.46 -6.38 -7.10
CA ALA A 112 -13.06 -6.71 -6.83
C ALA A 112 -12.26 -5.52 -6.25
N MET A 113 -12.45 -4.31 -6.79
CA MET A 113 -11.77 -3.10 -6.32
C MET A 113 -12.24 -2.68 -4.93
N PHE A 114 -13.54 -2.77 -4.67
CA PHE A 114 -14.08 -2.40 -3.36
C PHE A 114 -13.84 -3.48 -2.30
N ALA A 115 -13.99 -4.74 -2.62
CA ALA A 115 -13.76 -5.82 -1.66
C ALA A 115 -12.28 -5.94 -1.26
N ALA A 116 -11.38 -6.08 -2.24
CA ALA A 116 -9.96 -6.25 -1.96
C ALA A 116 -9.19 -4.93 -1.72
N GLY A 117 -9.74 -3.81 -2.16
CA GLY A 117 -9.17 -2.48 -1.92
C GLY A 117 -9.79 -1.81 -0.69
N VAL A 118 -10.90 -1.09 -0.87
CA VAL A 118 -11.47 -0.21 0.16
C VAL A 118 -11.87 -0.96 1.43
N ARG A 119 -12.67 -2.04 1.30
CA ARG A 119 -13.17 -2.80 2.43
C ARG A 119 -12.05 -3.53 3.18
N ALA A 120 -11.11 -4.12 2.45
CA ALA A 120 -9.97 -4.80 3.05
C ALA A 120 -9.07 -3.83 3.83
N HIS A 121 -8.84 -2.61 3.32
CA HIS A 121 -8.09 -1.57 4.04
C HIS A 121 -8.80 -1.16 5.34
N TYR A 122 -10.12 -0.96 5.30
CA TYR A 122 -10.90 -0.65 6.48
C TYR A 122 -10.82 -1.76 7.52
N HIS A 123 -11.06 -3.02 7.13
CA HIS A 123 -11.08 -4.16 8.05
C HIS A 123 -9.70 -4.44 8.66
N ALA A 124 -8.63 -4.43 7.86
CA ALA A 124 -7.26 -4.55 8.36
C ALA A 124 -6.91 -3.45 9.37
N SER A 125 -7.33 -2.21 9.09
CA SER A 125 -7.12 -1.09 10.02
C SER A 125 -7.91 -1.27 11.31
N GLN A 126 -9.16 -1.72 11.24
CA GLN A 126 -10.01 -2.00 12.42
C GLN A 126 -9.36 -3.03 13.36
N LEU A 127 -8.67 -4.03 12.81
CA LEU A 127 -7.99 -5.06 13.60
C LEU A 127 -6.62 -4.61 14.15
N ALA A 128 -5.88 -3.77 13.42
CA ALA A 128 -4.56 -3.30 13.83
C ALA A 128 -4.59 -2.16 14.85
N VAL A 129 -5.51 -1.20 14.65
CA VAL A 129 -5.57 0.07 15.38
C VAL A 129 -5.72 -0.06 16.89
N PRO A 130 -6.49 -1.02 17.47
CA PRO A 130 -6.58 -1.15 18.93
C PRO A 130 -5.21 -1.32 19.61
N SER A 131 -4.29 -2.06 18.99
CA SER A 131 -2.94 -2.23 19.51
C SER A 131 -2.09 -0.95 19.44
N MET A 132 -2.35 -0.08 18.45
CA MET A 132 -1.72 1.24 18.32
C MET A 132 -2.27 2.24 19.34
N ILE A 133 -3.59 2.25 19.54
CA ILE A 133 -4.26 3.13 20.53
C ILE A 133 -3.73 2.87 21.94
N ALA A 134 -3.58 1.60 22.32
CA ALA A 134 -3.06 1.21 23.65
C ALA A 134 -1.67 1.80 23.92
N ARG A 135 -0.88 2.07 22.87
CA ARG A 135 0.49 2.63 22.97
C ARG A 135 0.59 4.09 22.56
N LYS A 136 -0.53 4.71 22.17
CA LYS A 136 -0.59 6.09 21.68
C LYS A 136 0.43 6.36 20.55
N ARG A 137 0.68 5.38 19.70
CA ARG A 137 1.64 5.45 18.61
C ARG A 137 1.31 4.42 17.53
N GLY A 138 1.29 4.86 16.29
CA GLY A 138 1.10 4.00 15.13
C GLY A 138 1.17 4.78 13.83
N LEU A 139 1.44 4.05 12.74
CA LEU A 139 1.41 4.58 11.38
C LEU A 139 0.56 3.65 10.51
N VAL A 140 -0.47 4.20 9.88
CA VAL A 140 -1.27 3.53 8.83
C VAL A 140 -0.99 4.22 7.51
N VAL A 141 -0.55 3.46 6.50
CA VAL A 141 -0.31 3.94 5.14
C VAL A 141 -1.27 3.22 4.20
N ASN A 142 -2.13 3.96 3.53
CA ASN A 142 -3.01 3.44 2.49
C ASN A 142 -2.40 3.71 1.12
N ILE A 143 -2.08 2.68 0.34
CA ILE A 143 -1.59 2.86 -1.02
C ILE A 143 -2.76 3.25 -1.92
N SER A 144 -2.73 4.49 -2.40
CA SER A 144 -3.74 5.07 -3.27
C SER A 144 -3.13 5.54 -4.58
N PHE A 145 -3.81 6.40 -5.34
CA PHE A 145 -3.29 6.88 -6.62
C PHE A 145 -4.07 8.11 -7.12
N TRP A 146 -3.47 8.86 -8.03
CA TRP A 146 -4.03 10.05 -8.67
C TRP A 146 -5.42 9.86 -9.28
N ALA A 147 -5.80 8.61 -9.60
CA ALA A 147 -7.16 8.29 -10.05
C ALA A 147 -8.26 8.70 -9.05
N ALA A 148 -7.92 8.94 -7.77
CA ALA A 148 -8.83 9.50 -6.78
C ALA A 148 -9.25 10.95 -7.11
N GLN A 149 -8.42 11.68 -7.83
CA GLN A 149 -8.58 13.12 -8.09
C GLN A 149 -8.84 13.45 -9.56
N LYS A 150 -8.51 12.52 -10.48
CA LYS A 150 -8.66 12.69 -11.92
C LYS A 150 -9.11 11.38 -12.55
N HIS A 151 -9.92 11.47 -13.60
CA HIS A 151 -10.30 10.26 -14.35
C HIS A 151 -9.08 9.67 -15.06
N ILE A 152 -8.71 8.44 -14.71
CA ILE A 152 -7.63 7.68 -15.33
C ILE A 152 -8.17 6.34 -15.80
N GLY A 153 -8.76 6.35 -16.99
CA GLY A 153 -9.14 5.18 -17.77
C GLY A 153 -10.23 4.26 -17.21
N ASN A 154 -10.66 4.41 -15.95
CA ASN A 154 -11.69 3.53 -15.37
C ASN A 154 -12.43 4.20 -14.21
N VAL A 155 -13.76 4.26 -14.30
CA VAL A 155 -14.61 4.90 -13.27
C VAL A 155 -14.55 4.17 -11.93
N ALA A 156 -14.66 2.84 -11.91
CA ALA A 156 -14.61 2.06 -10.66
C ALA A 156 -13.26 2.24 -9.95
N TYR A 157 -12.17 2.30 -10.72
CA TYR A 157 -10.83 2.57 -10.21
C TYR A 157 -10.75 3.94 -9.53
N GLY A 158 -11.18 4.99 -10.23
CA GLY A 158 -11.17 6.35 -9.67
C GLY A 158 -12.00 6.46 -8.40
N VAL A 159 -13.24 5.93 -8.41
CA VAL A 159 -14.13 5.96 -7.24
C VAL A 159 -13.53 5.19 -6.06
N SER A 160 -12.95 4.02 -6.30
CA SER A 160 -12.34 3.23 -5.22
C SER A 160 -11.10 3.90 -4.62
N LYS A 161 -10.28 4.59 -5.43
CA LYS A 161 -9.14 5.37 -4.93
C LYS A 161 -9.59 6.62 -4.17
N ALA A 162 -10.63 7.31 -4.63
CA ALA A 162 -11.26 8.41 -3.89
C ALA A 162 -11.83 7.93 -2.54
N ALA A 163 -12.47 6.75 -2.50
CA ALA A 163 -12.93 6.14 -1.27
C ALA A 163 -11.77 5.81 -0.31
N THR A 164 -10.62 5.35 -0.83
CA THR A 164 -9.40 5.11 -0.02
C THR A 164 -8.88 6.41 0.59
N ASP A 165 -8.85 7.51 -0.15
CA ASP A 165 -8.41 8.81 0.36
C ASP A 165 -9.39 9.38 1.39
N LYS A 166 -10.69 9.21 1.16
CA LYS A 166 -11.71 9.59 2.14
C LYS A 166 -11.58 8.78 3.42
N LEU A 167 -11.36 7.46 3.30
CA LEU A 167 -11.09 6.56 4.43
C LEU A 167 -9.87 7.05 5.23
N THR A 168 -8.79 7.43 4.53
CA THR A 168 -7.58 8.00 5.17
C THR A 168 -7.90 9.25 5.99
N ALA A 169 -8.62 10.20 5.41
CA ALA A 169 -8.96 11.46 6.06
C ALA A 169 -9.84 11.26 7.31
N ASP A 170 -10.84 10.37 7.21
CA ASP A 170 -11.76 10.11 8.31
C ASP A 170 -11.08 9.34 9.45
N MET A 171 -10.34 8.27 9.12
CA MET A 171 -9.54 7.54 10.11
C MET A 171 -8.53 8.45 10.80
N ALA A 172 -7.87 9.35 10.06
CA ALA A 172 -6.94 10.32 10.64
C ALA A 172 -7.62 11.26 11.64
N SER A 173 -8.84 11.72 11.34
CA SER A 173 -9.62 12.57 12.25
C SER A 173 -9.92 11.86 13.58
N GLU A 174 -10.30 10.59 13.53
CA GLU A 174 -10.60 9.81 14.74
C GLU A 174 -9.32 9.41 15.51
N LEU A 175 -8.22 9.12 14.80
CA LEU A 175 -7.01 8.54 15.37
C LEU A 175 -5.95 9.57 15.81
N LYS A 176 -6.03 10.81 15.32
CA LYS A 176 -5.11 11.89 15.71
C LYS A 176 -5.05 12.12 17.23
N PRO A 177 -6.15 12.15 17.99
CA PRO A 177 -6.12 12.29 19.45
C PRO A 177 -5.40 11.14 20.16
N HIS A 178 -5.26 9.99 19.50
CA HIS A 178 -4.57 8.81 20.02
C HIS A 178 -3.10 8.72 19.61
N GLY A 179 -2.56 9.74 18.94
CA GLY A 179 -1.16 9.77 18.51
C GLY A 179 -0.85 8.85 17.31
N ILE A 180 -1.86 8.48 16.53
CA ILE A 180 -1.72 7.60 15.37
C ILE A 180 -1.80 8.46 14.11
N THR A 181 -0.87 8.20 13.18
CA THR A 181 -0.82 8.86 11.88
C THR A 181 -1.45 7.96 10.83
N VAL A 182 -2.29 8.55 9.99
CA VAL A 182 -2.88 7.86 8.82
C VAL A 182 -2.64 8.71 7.59
N VAL A 183 -2.06 8.12 6.54
CA VAL A 183 -1.78 8.81 5.27
C VAL A 183 -2.18 7.98 4.08
N SER A 184 -2.57 8.62 2.97
CA SER A 184 -2.56 8.03 1.64
C SER A 184 -1.20 8.26 1.00
N LEU A 185 -0.59 7.23 0.43
CA LEU A 185 0.66 7.33 -0.32
C LEU A 185 0.39 7.05 -1.80
N TYR A 186 0.75 8.00 -2.66
CA TYR A 186 0.63 7.91 -4.11
C TYR A 186 1.97 7.54 -4.72
N PRO A 187 2.12 6.32 -5.23
CA PRO A 187 3.23 5.99 -6.12
C PRO A 187 3.13 6.72 -7.47
N GLY A 188 4.27 6.82 -8.16
CA GLY A 188 4.29 7.06 -9.61
C GLY A 188 4.02 5.77 -10.40
N LEU A 189 4.59 5.66 -11.60
CA LEU A 189 4.57 4.41 -12.36
C LEU A 189 5.60 3.44 -11.74
N VAL A 190 5.12 2.41 -11.07
CA VAL A 190 5.99 1.47 -10.36
C VAL A 190 6.35 0.29 -11.25
N ARG A 191 7.64 0.00 -11.39
CA ARG A 191 8.21 -1.15 -12.14
C ARG A 191 7.91 -2.48 -11.43
N THR A 192 6.62 -2.80 -11.26
CA THR A 192 6.19 -4.11 -10.77
C THR A 192 6.36 -5.16 -11.87
N GLU A 193 6.30 -6.45 -11.50
CA GLU A 193 6.37 -7.56 -12.44
C GLU A 193 5.35 -7.38 -13.60
N LYS A 194 4.12 -6.99 -13.27
CA LYS A 194 3.05 -6.73 -14.24
C LYS A 194 3.34 -5.54 -15.18
N VAL A 195 3.92 -4.48 -14.66
CA VAL A 195 4.32 -3.32 -15.47
C VAL A 195 5.48 -3.69 -16.39
N MET A 196 6.43 -4.50 -15.90
CA MET A 196 7.56 -4.95 -16.70
C MET A 196 7.18 -5.94 -17.81
N GLU A 197 6.10 -6.71 -17.67
CA GLU A 197 5.50 -7.50 -18.75
C GLU A 197 5.02 -6.64 -19.93
N ALA A 198 4.70 -5.36 -19.69
CA ALA A 198 4.22 -4.41 -20.69
C ALA A 198 5.22 -3.25 -20.94
N ALA A 199 6.49 -3.40 -20.55
CA ALA A 199 7.49 -2.33 -20.56
C ALA A 199 7.69 -1.69 -21.94
N GLU A 200 7.56 -2.47 -23.02
CA GLU A 200 7.71 -1.98 -24.40
C GLU A 200 6.64 -0.93 -24.82
N TYR A 201 5.51 -0.89 -24.10
CA TYR A 201 4.41 0.04 -24.37
C TYR A 201 4.35 1.23 -23.41
N LEU A 202 5.30 1.33 -22.46
CA LEU A 202 5.25 2.30 -21.38
C LEU A 202 6.51 3.19 -21.35
N ASP A 203 6.32 4.48 -21.09
CA ASP A 203 7.44 5.36 -20.77
C ASP A 203 7.86 5.15 -19.29
N LEU A 204 8.98 4.49 -19.11
CA LEU A 204 9.55 4.19 -17.80
C LEU A 204 10.58 5.23 -17.32
N SER A 205 10.79 6.32 -18.07
CA SER A 205 11.83 7.33 -17.79
C SER A 205 11.70 8.00 -16.41
N ASN A 206 10.47 8.11 -15.89
CA ASN A 206 10.17 8.64 -14.55
C ASN A 206 9.48 7.58 -13.68
N SER A 207 9.83 6.30 -13.86
CA SER A 207 9.26 5.20 -13.08
C SER A 207 9.99 4.99 -11.77
N GLU A 208 9.34 4.31 -10.84
CA GLU A 208 9.80 4.02 -9.49
C GLU A 208 9.96 2.51 -9.28
N SER A 209 10.93 2.08 -8.47
CA SER A 209 10.98 0.69 -8.04
C SER A 209 9.93 0.41 -6.95
N PRO A 210 9.50 -0.85 -6.74
CA PRO A 210 8.71 -1.22 -5.56
C PRO A 210 9.39 -0.85 -4.24
N GLU A 211 10.70 -0.95 -4.18
CA GLU A 211 11.54 -0.59 -3.03
C GLU A 211 11.53 0.91 -2.75
N PHE A 212 11.43 1.76 -3.79
CA PHE A 212 11.30 3.21 -3.59
C PHE A 212 10.07 3.57 -2.75
N ILE A 213 8.94 2.91 -3.00
CA ILE A 213 7.73 3.07 -2.18
C ILE A 213 8.00 2.58 -0.74
N GLY A 214 8.73 1.49 -0.60
CA GLY A 214 9.18 0.98 0.70
C GLY A 214 10.02 1.99 1.46
N ARG A 215 10.98 2.66 0.80
CA ARG A 215 11.80 3.74 1.39
C ARG A 215 10.94 4.92 1.86
N ALA A 216 9.91 5.28 1.12
CA ALA A 216 8.96 6.31 1.57
C ALA A 216 8.24 5.90 2.86
N VAL A 217 7.79 4.64 2.95
CA VAL A 217 7.16 4.11 4.17
C VAL A 217 8.16 4.08 5.34
N VAL A 218 9.40 3.65 5.11
CA VAL A 218 10.47 3.65 6.12
C VAL A 218 10.77 5.05 6.62
N ALA A 219 10.84 6.04 5.73
CA ALA A 219 11.06 7.44 6.08
C ALA A 219 9.97 7.96 7.01
N LEU A 220 8.70 7.77 6.64
CA LEU A 220 7.55 8.15 7.46
C LEU A 220 7.53 7.41 8.81
N ALA A 221 7.82 6.10 8.82
CA ALA A 221 7.85 5.29 10.05
C ALA A 221 8.98 5.69 11.02
N SER A 222 10.07 6.24 10.50
CA SER A 222 11.24 6.67 11.27
C SER A 222 11.13 8.11 11.79
N ASP A 223 10.19 8.88 11.27
CA ASP A 223 10.03 10.29 11.62
C ASP A 223 9.28 10.47 12.96
N PRO A 224 9.89 11.08 13.97
CA PRO A 224 9.20 11.39 15.23
C PRO A 224 8.06 12.39 15.08
N GLU A 225 8.10 13.24 14.05
CA GLU A 225 7.12 14.30 13.77
C GLU A 225 6.12 13.88 12.68
N VAL A 226 6.02 12.59 12.36
CA VAL A 226 5.17 12.06 11.27
C VAL A 226 3.70 12.48 11.40
N GLN A 227 3.24 12.82 12.59
CA GLN A 227 1.85 13.23 12.83
C GLN A 227 1.46 14.51 12.08
N ARG A 228 2.43 15.35 11.64
CA ARG A 228 2.18 16.52 10.78
C ARG A 228 1.59 16.15 9.40
N HIS A 229 1.75 14.89 9.00
CA HIS A 229 1.24 14.36 7.74
C HIS A 229 -0.13 13.68 7.88
N THR A 230 -0.65 13.49 9.09
CA THR A 230 -1.90 12.73 9.28
C THR A 230 -3.08 13.34 8.51
N GLY A 231 -3.83 12.50 7.82
CA GLY A 231 -4.98 12.87 6.99
C GLY A 231 -4.61 13.37 5.59
N LYS A 232 -3.32 13.41 5.24
CA LYS A 232 -2.86 13.92 3.94
C LYS A 232 -2.67 12.81 2.91
N VAL A 233 -2.78 13.22 1.65
CA VAL A 233 -2.25 12.49 0.51
C VAL A 233 -0.81 12.94 0.31
N LEU A 234 0.11 11.99 0.24
CA LEU A 234 1.54 12.19 0.02
C LEU A 234 1.95 11.51 -1.29
N VAL A 235 2.79 12.17 -2.08
CA VAL A 235 3.39 11.58 -3.29
C VAL A 235 4.74 10.98 -2.90
N ALA A 236 5.02 9.73 -3.29
CA ALA A 236 6.23 9.02 -2.87
C ALA A 236 7.51 9.79 -3.23
N ALA A 237 7.56 10.38 -4.42
CA ALA A 237 8.70 11.19 -4.86
C ALA A 237 8.83 12.53 -4.10
N ASP A 238 7.74 13.12 -3.59
CA ASP A 238 7.84 14.29 -2.69
C ASP A 238 8.36 13.87 -1.32
N VAL A 239 7.92 12.72 -0.80
CA VAL A 239 8.48 12.14 0.43
C VAL A 239 9.99 11.89 0.26
N ALA A 240 10.41 11.37 -0.92
CA ALA A 240 11.84 11.18 -1.20
C ALA A 240 12.64 12.48 -1.14
N ARG A 241 12.09 13.58 -1.67
CA ARG A 241 12.73 14.91 -1.59
C ARG A 241 12.78 15.45 -0.16
N GLU A 242 11.69 15.30 0.59
CA GLU A 242 11.60 15.78 1.97
C GLU A 242 12.60 15.08 2.89
N TYR A 243 12.75 13.74 2.73
CA TYR A 243 13.59 12.91 3.60
C TYR A 243 14.97 12.58 3.03
N GLY A 244 15.27 12.98 1.78
CA GLY A 244 16.60 12.89 1.19
C GLY A 244 17.02 11.45 0.83
N PHE A 245 16.14 10.66 0.21
CA PHE A 245 16.49 9.34 -0.32
C PHE A 245 16.27 9.25 -1.83
N SER A 246 16.95 8.31 -2.49
CA SER A 246 16.82 7.97 -3.91
C SER A 246 16.25 6.58 -4.10
N ASP A 247 15.95 6.20 -5.34
CA ASP A 247 15.59 4.84 -5.72
C ASP A 247 16.82 3.89 -5.61
N ILE A 248 16.59 2.58 -5.76
CA ILE A 248 17.63 1.55 -5.63
C ILE A 248 18.76 1.68 -6.68
N ASP A 249 18.45 2.26 -7.82
CA ASP A 249 19.41 2.56 -8.90
C ASP A 249 20.10 3.94 -8.75
N GLY A 250 19.82 4.66 -7.65
CA GLY A 250 20.35 5.99 -7.36
C GLY A 250 19.58 7.14 -8.03
N THR A 251 18.55 6.85 -8.82
CA THR A 251 17.71 7.89 -9.43
C THR A 251 16.81 8.58 -8.41
N THR A 252 16.38 9.79 -8.72
CA THR A 252 15.38 10.53 -7.93
C THR A 252 14.19 10.85 -8.83
N PRO A 253 13.14 10.01 -8.84
CA PRO A 253 11.95 10.24 -9.64
C PRO A 253 11.34 11.63 -9.37
N ARG A 254 10.85 12.26 -10.43
CA ARG A 254 10.15 13.55 -10.32
C ARG A 254 8.76 13.31 -9.75
N PRO A 255 8.33 14.06 -8.72
CA PRO A 255 6.96 14.00 -8.25
C PRO A 255 5.97 14.30 -9.36
N LEU A 256 4.96 13.46 -9.49
CA LEU A 256 3.83 13.73 -10.38
C LEU A 256 2.87 14.73 -9.75
N THR A 257 2.19 15.47 -10.61
CA THR A 257 1.10 16.39 -10.26
C THR A 257 -0.17 15.99 -11.02
N LEU A 258 -1.29 16.64 -10.73
CA LEU A 258 -2.54 16.45 -11.50
C LEU A 258 -2.40 16.79 -12.98
N ALA A 259 -1.41 17.59 -13.36
CA ALA A 259 -1.15 17.94 -14.76
C ALA A 259 -0.39 16.83 -15.50
N ASP A 260 0.38 16.01 -14.78
CA ASP A 260 1.24 14.96 -15.35
C ASP A 260 0.48 13.63 -15.59
N VAL A 261 -0.68 13.43 -14.98
CA VAL A 261 -1.44 12.17 -15.00
C VAL A 261 -2.75 12.28 -15.79
#